data_11c1e8196090287f8bb7e2ff62ea008d
#
_entry.id   11c1e8196090287f8bb7e2ff62ea008d
#
_cell.length_a   1.000
_cell.length_b   1.000
_cell.length_c   1.000
_cell.angle_alpha   90.00
_cell.angle_beta   90.00
_cell.angle_gamma   90.00
#
_symmetry.space_group_name_H-M   'P 1'
#
loop_
_entity.id
_entity.type
_entity.pdbx_description
1 polymer ?
#
loop_
_entity_poly.entity_id
_entity_poly.type
_entity_poly.pdbx_seq_one_letter_code
_entity_poly.pdbx_strand_id
1 'polypeptide(L)'
;MELLLIRHALPVRIEDVEGPADPELSQAGLDQAGHLAEYLAFERVHAIYASPLRRAHQTALAVADRQGIEVVPADGIAEYDRDASEYIPVEQMKAEGHQGWQDILQGGVHQSMGIDPYEFRAGVVTAIEQIITDHPGQKAAAVCHGGVINAYLTHILGIEDPSGFFYPNYTSIHRVAAARSGERSVLTINETAHLRGTGLPIGLFGGS
;
A
#
# COMPACT_ATOMS: atom_id res chain seq x y z
N MET A 1 0.64 16.00 12.49
CA MET A 1 0.14 15.82 11.11
C MET A 1 -0.73 14.57 11.02
N GLU A 2 -1.47 14.37 9.95
CA GLU A 2 -2.17 13.12 9.66
C GLU A 2 -1.53 12.47 8.42
N LEU A 3 -1.16 11.21 8.53
CA LEU A 3 -0.64 10.40 7.43
C LEU A 3 -1.73 9.43 6.96
N LEU A 4 -1.96 9.38 5.65
CA LEU A 4 -2.78 8.38 4.99
C LEU A 4 -1.86 7.37 4.31
N LEU A 5 -1.75 6.15 4.85
CA LEU A 5 -1.14 5.04 4.13
C LEU A 5 -2.21 4.40 3.25
N ILE A 6 -1.97 4.30 1.96
CA ILE A 6 -2.95 3.82 0.99
C ILE A 6 -2.36 2.66 0.21
N ARG A 7 -3.01 1.51 0.21
CA ARG A 7 -2.62 0.42 -0.67
C ARG A 7 -3.00 0.74 -2.11
N HIS A 8 -2.12 0.42 -3.06
CA HIS A 8 -2.43 0.51 -4.49
C HIS A 8 -3.71 -0.24 -4.87
N ALA A 9 -4.35 0.15 -5.97
CA ALA A 9 -5.50 -0.52 -6.57
C ALA A 9 -5.10 -1.84 -7.24
N LEU A 10 -6.06 -2.65 -7.66
CA LEU A 10 -5.86 -3.97 -8.27
C LEU A 10 -5.06 -3.90 -9.58
N PRO A 11 -3.85 -4.47 -9.66
CA PRO A 11 -3.07 -4.51 -10.89
C PRO A 11 -3.44 -5.72 -11.75
N VAL A 12 -2.92 -5.74 -12.98
CA VAL A 12 -2.94 -6.93 -13.83
C VAL A 12 -1.96 -7.98 -13.33
N ARG A 13 -2.22 -9.25 -13.64
CA ARG A 13 -1.28 -10.35 -13.45
C ARG A 13 -0.17 -10.28 -14.51
N ILE A 14 1.07 -10.53 -14.11
CA ILE A 14 2.22 -10.67 -15.00
C ILE A 14 3.00 -11.93 -14.61
N GLU A 15 3.33 -12.75 -15.61
CA GLU A 15 4.16 -13.94 -15.46
C GLU A 15 5.12 -14.01 -16.65
N ASP A 16 6.18 -14.80 -16.51
CA ASP A 16 7.14 -15.15 -17.56
C ASP A 16 7.76 -13.93 -18.29
N VAL A 17 8.06 -12.85 -17.55
CA VAL A 17 8.72 -11.68 -18.13
C VAL A 17 10.23 -11.69 -17.90
N GLU A 18 10.99 -11.14 -18.86
CA GLU A 18 12.41 -10.85 -18.66
C GLU A 18 12.55 -9.58 -17.80
N GLY A 19 13.14 -9.71 -16.61
CA GLY A 19 13.34 -8.62 -15.66
C GLY A 19 12.19 -8.46 -14.64
N PRO A 20 12.15 -7.34 -13.89
CA PRO A 20 11.15 -7.10 -12.87
C PRO A 20 9.73 -6.99 -13.43
N ALA A 21 8.78 -7.69 -12.81
CA ALA A 21 7.36 -7.58 -13.10
C ALA A 21 6.76 -6.35 -12.40
N ASP A 22 6.53 -5.29 -13.16
CA ASP A 22 5.92 -4.05 -12.65
C ASP A 22 4.56 -3.81 -13.32
N PRO A 23 3.47 -4.48 -12.85
CA PRO A 23 2.15 -4.39 -13.47
C PRO A 23 1.52 -3.01 -13.33
N GLU A 24 0.83 -2.61 -14.40
CA GLU A 24 -0.12 -1.52 -14.35
C GLU A 24 -1.45 -1.94 -13.70
N LEU A 25 -2.31 -0.97 -13.43
CA LEU A 25 -3.65 -1.25 -12.91
C LEU A 25 -4.51 -1.98 -13.96
N SER A 26 -5.31 -2.93 -13.50
CA SER A 26 -6.40 -3.50 -14.28
C SER A 26 -7.52 -2.46 -14.46
N GLN A 27 -8.51 -2.73 -15.33
CA GLN A 27 -9.67 -1.85 -15.46
C GLN A 27 -10.39 -1.68 -14.11
N ALA A 28 -10.61 -2.77 -13.37
CA ALA A 28 -11.19 -2.70 -12.03
C ALA A 28 -10.32 -1.88 -11.07
N GLY A 29 -8.99 -1.95 -11.20
CA GLY A 29 -8.06 -1.13 -10.43
C GLY A 29 -8.16 0.36 -10.78
N LEU A 30 -8.31 0.72 -12.05
CA LEU A 30 -8.55 2.11 -12.45
C LEU A 30 -9.86 2.65 -11.86
N ASP A 31 -10.92 1.83 -11.88
CA ASP A 31 -12.20 2.20 -11.29
C ASP A 31 -12.10 2.37 -9.75
N GLN A 32 -11.36 1.47 -9.07
CA GLN A 32 -11.07 1.61 -7.63
C GLN A 32 -10.32 2.91 -7.31
N ALA A 33 -9.29 3.24 -8.11
CA ALA A 33 -8.52 4.47 -7.93
C ALA A 33 -9.38 5.72 -8.16
N GLY A 34 -10.32 5.67 -9.11
CA GLY A 34 -11.31 6.72 -9.31
C GLY A 34 -12.23 6.92 -8.11
N HIS A 35 -12.79 5.85 -7.54
CA HIS A 35 -13.61 5.92 -6.33
C HIS A 35 -12.83 6.44 -5.11
N LEU A 36 -11.56 6.03 -4.96
CA LEU A 36 -10.68 6.57 -3.93
C LEU A 36 -10.46 8.08 -4.10
N ALA A 37 -10.20 8.53 -5.33
CA ALA A 37 -9.99 9.95 -5.63
C ALA A 37 -11.23 10.80 -5.31
N GLU A 38 -12.42 10.33 -5.68
CA GLU A 38 -13.70 11.00 -5.34
C GLU A 38 -13.94 11.03 -3.83
N TYR A 39 -13.62 9.96 -3.12
CA TYR A 39 -13.76 9.89 -1.66
C TYR A 39 -12.85 10.91 -0.96
N LEU A 40 -11.58 10.96 -1.37
CA LEU A 40 -10.60 11.89 -0.80
C LEU A 40 -10.78 13.34 -1.27
N ALA A 41 -11.62 13.60 -2.28
CA ALA A 41 -11.92 14.97 -2.74
C ALA A 41 -12.58 15.85 -1.66
N PHE A 42 -13.20 15.24 -0.65
CA PHE A 42 -13.79 15.94 0.49
C PHE A 42 -12.80 16.25 1.61
N GLU A 43 -11.54 15.82 1.45
CA GLU A 43 -10.46 16.07 2.41
C GLU A 43 -9.33 16.82 1.71
N ARG A 44 -8.75 17.82 2.38
CA ARG A 44 -7.57 18.49 1.85
C ARG A 44 -6.34 17.64 2.13
N VAL A 45 -5.75 17.08 1.08
CA VAL A 45 -4.43 16.46 1.11
C VAL A 45 -3.40 17.49 0.64
N HIS A 46 -2.29 17.63 1.37
CA HIS A 46 -1.29 18.67 1.10
C HIS A 46 -0.09 18.14 0.28
N ALA A 47 0.17 16.85 0.37
CA ALA A 47 1.22 16.17 -0.39
C ALA A 47 0.81 14.71 -0.66
N ILE A 48 1.18 14.19 -1.83
CA ILE A 48 0.98 12.79 -2.21
C ILE A 48 2.33 12.20 -2.60
N TYR A 49 2.75 11.20 -1.87
CA TYR A 49 3.91 10.37 -2.15
C TYR A 49 3.46 9.04 -2.74
N ALA A 50 4.26 8.48 -3.64
CA ALA A 50 3.98 7.16 -4.21
C ALA A 50 5.24 6.32 -4.31
N SER A 51 5.10 5.03 -4.06
CA SER A 51 6.06 4.02 -4.50
C SER A 51 6.34 4.18 -6.00
N PRO A 52 7.57 3.94 -6.47
CA PRO A 52 7.92 4.01 -7.88
C PRO A 52 7.22 2.95 -8.74
N LEU A 53 6.69 1.87 -8.12
CA LEU A 53 6.03 0.80 -8.85
C LEU A 53 4.72 1.29 -9.51
N ARG A 54 4.52 0.92 -10.78
CA ARG A 54 3.44 1.44 -11.64
C ARG A 54 2.06 1.38 -10.99
N ARG A 55 1.71 0.26 -10.35
CA ARG A 55 0.43 0.08 -9.66
C ARG A 55 0.15 1.12 -8.57
N ALA A 56 1.16 1.48 -7.79
CA ALA A 56 1.04 2.49 -6.74
C ALA A 56 1.06 3.91 -7.33
N HIS A 57 1.94 4.16 -8.28
CA HIS A 57 2.04 5.45 -8.94
C HIS A 57 0.74 5.81 -9.70
N GLN A 58 0.15 4.88 -10.45
CA GLN A 58 -1.13 5.10 -11.15
C GLN A 58 -2.28 5.35 -10.17
N THR A 59 -2.31 4.64 -9.04
CA THR A 59 -3.30 4.90 -7.98
C THR A 59 -3.14 6.30 -7.40
N ALA A 60 -1.89 6.73 -7.18
CA ALA A 60 -1.58 8.07 -6.65
C ALA A 60 -1.97 9.17 -7.63
N LEU A 61 -1.73 8.97 -8.94
CA LEU A 61 -2.10 9.94 -9.98
C LEU A 61 -3.59 10.26 -9.97
N ALA A 62 -4.47 9.26 -9.83
CA ALA A 62 -5.92 9.50 -9.76
C ALA A 62 -6.30 10.45 -8.60
N VAL A 63 -5.67 10.27 -7.43
CA VAL A 63 -5.90 11.14 -6.27
C VAL A 63 -5.27 12.51 -6.49
N ALA A 64 -4.06 12.57 -7.03
CA ALA A 64 -3.32 13.81 -7.29
C ALA A 64 -4.04 14.72 -8.28
N ASP A 65 -4.54 14.16 -9.38
CA ASP A 65 -5.32 14.88 -10.39
C ASP A 65 -6.57 15.52 -9.76
N ARG A 66 -7.25 14.78 -8.88
CA ARG A 66 -8.46 15.26 -8.21
C ARG A 66 -8.18 16.35 -7.16
N GLN A 67 -6.98 16.30 -6.54
CA GLN A 67 -6.52 17.28 -5.55
C GLN A 67 -5.82 18.50 -6.19
N GLY A 68 -5.42 18.40 -7.47
CA GLY A 68 -4.67 19.45 -8.18
C GLY A 68 -3.23 19.61 -7.67
N ILE A 69 -2.58 18.51 -7.24
CA ILE A 69 -1.19 18.50 -6.75
C ILE A 69 -0.38 17.42 -7.48
N GLU A 70 0.94 17.52 -7.40
CA GLU A 70 1.84 16.54 -8.04
C GLU A 70 2.11 15.34 -7.12
N VAL A 71 2.43 14.20 -7.75
CA VAL A 71 2.91 13.00 -7.05
C VAL A 71 4.41 13.08 -6.86
N VAL A 72 4.87 12.92 -5.63
CA VAL A 72 6.29 12.85 -5.27
C VAL A 72 6.71 11.37 -5.20
N PRO A 73 7.68 10.93 -6.02
CA PRO A 73 8.18 9.56 -5.95
C PRO A 73 8.94 9.32 -4.64
N ALA A 74 8.76 8.14 -4.03
CA ALA A 74 9.39 7.75 -2.77
C ALA A 74 9.86 6.29 -2.84
N ASP A 75 11.14 6.08 -3.15
CA ASP A 75 11.72 4.73 -3.30
C ASP A 75 11.65 3.89 -2.02
N GLY A 76 11.74 4.52 -0.86
CA GLY A 76 11.72 3.83 0.44
C GLY A 76 10.36 3.24 0.82
N ILE A 77 9.30 3.47 0.02
CA ILE A 77 7.99 2.82 0.19
C ILE A 77 7.66 1.88 -0.98
N ALA A 78 8.69 1.39 -1.71
CA ALA A 78 8.54 0.30 -2.67
C ALA A 78 8.29 -1.03 -1.95
N GLU A 79 7.58 -1.96 -2.63
CA GLU A 79 7.31 -3.28 -2.06
C GLU A 79 8.54 -4.18 -2.14
N TYR A 80 8.59 -5.17 -1.30
CA TYR A 80 9.67 -6.17 -1.27
C TYR A 80 9.72 -7.02 -2.55
N ASP A 81 8.63 -7.09 -3.33
CA ASP A 81 8.55 -7.81 -4.61
C ASP A 81 9.04 -7.01 -5.82
N ARG A 82 9.64 -5.83 -5.62
CA ARG A 82 10.02 -4.90 -6.69
C ARG A 82 10.91 -5.49 -7.79
N ASP A 83 11.72 -6.50 -7.44
CA ASP A 83 12.66 -7.16 -8.35
C ASP A 83 12.18 -8.57 -8.76
N ALA A 84 10.97 -8.98 -8.38
CA ALA A 84 10.39 -10.25 -8.75
C ALA A 84 10.06 -10.29 -10.26
N SER A 85 10.24 -11.46 -10.91
CA SER A 85 9.94 -11.65 -12.34
C SER A 85 8.47 -11.99 -12.63
N GLU A 86 7.65 -12.09 -11.60
CA GLU A 86 6.21 -12.33 -11.70
C GLU A 86 5.42 -11.51 -10.68
N TYR A 87 4.18 -11.22 -11.00
CA TYR A 87 3.21 -10.63 -10.09
C TYR A 87 1.86 -11.31 -10.24
N ILE A 88 1.42 -12.03 -9.21
CA ILE A 88 0.12 -12.68 -9.14
C ILE A 88 -0.66 -12.07 -7.98
N PRO A 89 -1.87 -11.50 -8.22
CA PRO A 89 -2.73 -11.04 -7.13
C PRO A 89 -3.00 -12.15 -6.11
N VAL A 90 -2.90 -11.83 -4.82
CA VAL A 90 -2.95 -12.84 -3.73
C VAL A 90 -4.26 -13.62 -3.71
N GLU A 91 -5.37 -13.00 -4.07
CA GLU A 91 -6.67 -13.68 -4.21
C GLU A 91 -6.66 -14.74 -5.33
N GLN A 92 -5.91 -14.52 -6.41
CA GLN A 92 -5.71 -15.50 -7.48
C GLN A 92 -4.79 -16.61 -7.02
N MET A 93 -3.68 -16.29 -6.34
CA MET A 93 -2.80 -17.29 -5.71
C MET A 93 -3.61 -18.24 -4.81
N LYS A 94 -4.49 -17.68 -3.97
CA LYS A 94 -5.37 -18.46 -3.09
C LYS A 94 -6.33 -19.34 -3.86
N ALA A 95 -7.00 -18.80 -4.88
CA ALA A 95 -7.98 -19.53 -5.69
C ALA A 95 -7.36 -20.68 -6.48
N GLU A 96 -6.12 -20.51 -6.95
CA GLU A 96 -5.38 -21.49 -7.75
C GLU A 96 -4.55 -22.47 -6.89
N GLY A 97 -4.46 -22.25 -5.58
CA GLY A 97 -3.60 -23.05 -4.70
C GLY A 97 -2.10 -22.88 -4.99
N HIS A 98 -1.72 -21.69 -5.46
CA HIS A 98 -0.35 -21.35 -5.81
C HIS A 98 0.59 -21.44 -4.59
N GLN A 99 1.86 -21.85 -4.79
CA GLN A 99 2.84 -21.99 -3.69
C GLN A 99 3.00 -20.68 -2.91
N GLY A 100 3.03 -19.53 -3.59
CA GLY A 100 3.12 -18.22 -2.94
C GLY A 100 2.04 -17.94 -1.91
N TRP A 101 0.82 -18.52 -2.08
CA TRP A 101 -0.21 -18.45 -1.04
C TRP A 101 0.18 -19.21 0.23
N GLN A 102 0.82 -20.38 0.10
CA GLN A 102 1.30 -21.15 1.25
C GLN A 102 2.44 -20.41 1.96
N ASP A 103 3.34 -19.78 1.22
CA ASP A 103 4.44 -18.98 1.78
C ASP A 103 3.89 -17.78 2.58
N ILE A 104 2.86 -17.10 2.07
CA ILE A 104 2.17 -16.02 2.80
C ILE A 104 1.57 -16.54 4.12
N LEU A 105 0.86 -17.67 4.10
CA LEU A 105 0.24 -18.25 5.29
C LEU A 105 1.24 -18.65 6.38
N GLN A 106 2.45 -19.03 5.98
CA GLN A 106 3.51 -19.46 6.88
C GLN A 106 4.40 -18.30 7.34
N GLY A 107 4.12 -17.06 6.90
CA GLY A 107 4.97 -15.89 7.18
C GLY A 107 6.33 -15.94 6.46
N GLY A 108 6.49 -16.83 5.47
CA GLY A 108 7.75 -17.09 4.78
C GLY A 108 7.98 -16.30 3.50
N VAL A 109 7.08 -15.38 3.13
CA VAL A 109 7.18 -14.66 1.85
C VAL A 109 8.46 -13.85 1.70
N HIS A 110 8.94 -13.22 2.75
CA HIS A 110 10.21 -12.48 2.72
C HIS A 110 11.39 -13.45 2.54
N GLN A 111 11.35 -14.59 3.23
CA GLN A 111 12.40 -15.59 3.15
C GLN A 111 12.47 -16.24 1.77
N SER A 112 11.33 -16.53 1.13
CA SER A 112 11.29 -17.09 -0.24
C SER A 112 11.86 -16.12 -1.27
N MET A 113 11.80 -14.81 -1.00
CA MET A 113 12.38 -13.75 -1.83
C MET A 113 13.81 -13.34 -1.42
N GLY A 114 14.38 -13.96 -0.39
CA GLY A 114 15.72 -13.63 0.11
C GLY A 114 15.84 -12.25 0.77
N ILE A 115 14.75 -11.73 1.32
CA ILE A 115 14.68 -10.40 1.93
C ILE A 115 14.66 -10.53 3.45
N ASP A 116 15.47 -9.70 4.12
CA ASP A 116 15.39 -9.53 5.56
C ASP A 116 14.19 -8.63 5.91
N PRO A 117 13.15 -9.14 6.59
CA PRO A 117 11.97 -8.37 6.92
C PRO A 117 12.24 -7.24 7.92
N TYR A 118 13.29 -7.35 8.74
CA TYR A 118 13.67 -6.30 9.69
C TYR A 118 14.39 -5.14 8.98
N GLU A 119 15.26 -5.43 8.01
CA GLU A 119 15.89 -4.41 7.16
C GLU A 119 14.83 -3.70 6.31
N PHE A 120 13.92 -4.45 5.71
CA PHE A 120 12.79 -3.87 4.96
C PHE A 120 11.98 -2.93 5.84
N ARG A 121 11.56 -3.37 7.05
CA ARG A 121 10.84 -2.52 8.00
C ARG A 121 11.63 -1.27 8.37
N ALA A 122 12.91 -1.38 8.64
CA ALA A 122 13.74 -0.23 9.00
C ALA A 122 13.80 0.83 7.87
N GLY A 123 13.93 0.38 6.63
CA GLY A 123 13.90 1.25 5.45
C GLY A 123 12.56 1.97 5.28
N VAL A 124 11.46 1.22 5.38
CA VAL A 124 10.09 1.76 5.31
C VAL A 124 9.84 2.80 6.41
N VAL A 125 10.21 2.48 7.66
CA VAL A 125 10.05 3.41 8.79
C VAL A 125 10.82 4.69 8.54
N THR A 126 12.06 4.60 8.08
CA THR A 126 12.89 5.78 7.76
C THR A 126 12.22 6.67 6.72
N ALA A 127 11.70 6.09 5.64
CA ALA A 127 11.06 6.84 4.57
C ALA A 127 9.75 7.51 5.02
N ILE A 128 8.92 6.79 5.77
CA ILE A 128 7.63 7.32 6.25
C ILE A 128 7.84 8.39 7.32
N GLU A 129 8.79 8.21 8.25
CA GLU A 129 9.11 9.23 9.26
C GLU A 129 9.68 10.51 8.62
N GLN A 130 10.39 10.40 7.49
CA GLN A 130 10.80 11.57 6.72
C GLN A 130 9.58 12.31 6.16
N ILE A 131 8.62 11.61 5.56
CA ILE A 131 7.36 12.21 5.06
C ILE A 131 6.63 12.95 6.20
N ILE A 132 6.57 12.34 7.39
CA ILE A 132 5.94 12.95 8.57
C ILE A 132 6.66 14.24 8.98
N THR A 133 7.99 14.20 8.95
CA THR A 133 8.83 15.34 9.35
C THR A 133 8.69 16.52 8.40
N ASP A 134 8.53 16.25 7.11
CA ASP A 134 8.42 17.28 6.07
C ASP A 134 7.03 17.99 6.07
N HIS A 135 6.03 17.42 6.73
CA HIS A 135 4.64 17.91 6.70
C HIS A 135 4.04 18.23 8.08
N PRO A 136 4.67 19.09 8.89
CA PRO A 136 4.19 19.38 10.24
C PRO A 136 2.82 20.09 10.21
N GLY A 137 1.82 19.49 10.88
CA GLY A 137 0.47 20.04 10.97
C GLY A 137 -0.38 19.87 9.70
N GLN A 138 0.12 19.17 8.70
CA GLN A 138 -0.54 18.91 7.42
C GLN A 138 -1.12 17.48 7.36
N LYS A 139 -1.77 17.16 6.25
CA LYS A 139 -2.20 15.81 5.87
C LYS A 139 -1.42 15.40 4.61
N ALA A 140 -0.69 14.28 4.67
CA ALA A 140 0.00 13.70 3.53
C ALA A 140 -0.52 12.29 3.26
N ALA A 141 -0.57 11.90 1.98
CA ALA A 141 -0.86 10.54 1.55
C ALA A 141 0.42 9.86 1.06
N ALA A 142 0.59 8.58 1.40
CA ALA A 142 1.64 7.71 0.89
C ALA A 142 0.99 6.49 0.24
N VAL A 143 0.97 6.46 -1.09
CA VAL A 143 0.41 5.35 -1.85
C VAL A 143 1.47 4.28 -2.04
N CYS A 144 1.24 3.12 -1.44
CA CYS A 144 2.22 2.06 -1.31
C CYS A 144 1.58 0.66 -1.38
N HIS A 145 2.07 -0.28 -0.61
CA HIS A 145 1.80 -1.72 -0.75
C HIS A 145 1.45 -2.37 0.58
N GLY A 146 1.01 -3.62 0.52
CA GLY A 146 0.61 -4.38 1.71
C GLY A 146 1.74 -4.61 2.70
N GLY A 147 2.92 -4.96 2.22
CA GLY A 147 4.11 -5.16 3.06
C GLY A 147 4.57 -3.85 3.72
N VAL A 148 4.61 -2.76 2.96
CA VAL A 148 4.96 -1.42 3.47
C VAL A 148 4.01 -0.97 4.59
N ILE A 149 2.69 -1.13 4.40
CA ILE A 149 1.68 -0.78 5.40
C ILE A 149 1.88 -1.59 6.67
N ASN A 150 2.04 -2.92 6.54
CA ASN A 150 2.28 -3.78 7.70
C ASN A 150 3.60 -3.44 8.39
N ALA A 151 4.68 -3.21 7.65
CA ALA A 151 5.98 -2.86 8.21
C ALA A 151 5.90 -1.59 9.08
N TYR A 152 5.23 -0.54 8.61
CA TYR A 152 5.09 0.68 9.41
C TYR A 152 4.12 0.52 10.58
N LEU A 153 2.95 -0.11 10.37
CA LEU A 153 1.96 -0.27 11.43
C LEU A 153 2.47 -1.20 12.54
N THR A 154 3.17 -2.30 12.22
CA THR A 154 3.79 -3.17 13.24
C THR A 154 4.82 -2.40 14.06
N HIS A 155 5.62 -1.52 13.43
CA HIS A 155 6.57 -0.67 14.12
C HIS A 155 5.90 0.24 15.17
N ILE A 156 4.89 1.02 14.78
CA ILE A 156 4.23 1.96 15.69
C ILE A 156 3.35 1.30 16.75
N LEU A 157 2.89 0.07 16.51
CA LEU A 157 2.13 -0.73 17.47
C LEU A 157 3.02 -1.56 18.41
N GLY A 158 4.35 -1.55 18.22
CA GLY A 158 5.29 -2.33 19.03
C GLY A 158 5.19 -3.85 18.79
N ILE A 159 4.73 -4.27 17.61
CA ILE A 159 4.67 -5.69 17.23
C ILE A 159 6.07 -6.10 16.75
N GLU A 160 6.65 -7.12 17.38
CA GLU A 160 8.01 -7.57 17.09
C GLU A 160 8.12 -8.17 15.68
N ASP A 161 7.18 -9.04 15.30
CA ASP A 161 7.15 -9.68 14.00
C ASP A 161 6.81 -8.67 12.89
N PRO A 162 7.72 -8.40 11.94
CA PRO A 162 7.49 -7.45 10.87
C PRO A 162 6.68 -8.02 9.71
N SER A 163 6.39 -9.32 9.69
CA SER A 163 5.70 -10.00 8.57
C SER A 163 4.26 -9.53 8.37
N GLY A 164 3.72 -8.80 9.34
CA GLY A 164 2.39 -8.23 9.28
C GLY A 164 1.36 -8.96 10.15
N PHE A 165 0.21 -8.33 10.35
CA PHE A 165 -0.85 -8.84 11.22
C PHE A 165 -2.23 -8.80 10.57
N PHE A 166 -2.34 -8.24 9.37
CA PHE A 166 -3.58 -8.20 8.59
C PHE A 166 -3.29 -8.07 7.09
N TYR A 167 -4.32 -8.29 6.28
CA TYR A 167 -4.26 -8.13 4.83
C TYR A 167 -4.94 -6.81 4.43
N PRO A 168 -4.19 -5.78 4.02
CA PRO A 168 -4.78 -4.54 3.53
C PRO A 168 -5.58 -4.79 2.25
N ASN A 169 -6.79 -4.24 2.14
CA ASN A 169 -7.59 -4.30 0.92
C ASN A 169 -7.05 -3.33 -0.16
N TYR A 170 -7.39 -3.54 -1.43
CA TYR A 170 -7.06 -2.59 -2.50
C TYR A 170 -7.67 -1.23 -2.21
N THR A 171 -6.89 -0.18 -2.46
CA THR A 171 -7.22 1.23 -2.15
C THR A 171 -7.61 1.50 -0.69
N SER A 172 -7.38 0.57 0.23
CA SER A 172 -7.65 0.81 1.64
C SER A 172 -6.82 1.96 2.20
N ILE A 173 -7.43 2.74 3.08
CA ILE A 173 -6.81 3.86 3.76
C ILE A 173 -6.53 3.47 5.21
N HIS A 174 -5.33 3.75 5.68
CA HIS A 174 -4.92 3.58 7.07
C HIS A 174 -4.46 4.94 7.58
N ARG A 175 -5.14 5.45 8.60
CA ARG A 175 -4.88 6.80 9.11
C ARG A 175 -4.03 6.76 10.36
N VAL A 176 -2.98 7.55 10.38
CA VAL A 176 -2.06 7.69 11.50
C VAL A 176 -1.95 9.16 11.88
N ALA A 177 -2.22 9.48 13.14
CA ALA A 177 -1.89 10.78 13.71
C ALA A 177 -0.43 10.76 14.19
N ALA A 178 0.34 11.79 13.82
CA ALA A 178 1.74 11.93 14.21
C ALA A 178 1.96 13.27 14.92
N ALA A 179 2.36 13.21 16.18
CA ALA A 179 2.72 14.36 16.98
C ALA A 179 4.18 14.77 16.73
N ARG A 180 4.50 16.06 16.96
CA ARG A 180 5.89 16.57 16.86
C ARG A 180 6.81 15.99 17.95
N SER A 181 6.23 15.60 19.07
CA SER A 181 6.92 14.98 20.20
C SER A 181 7.34 13.53 19.96
N GLY A 182 6.90 12.92 18.83
CA GLY A 182 7.31 11.58 18.43
C GLY A 182 6.21 10.53 18.56
N GLU A 183 5.09 10.84 19.23
CA GLU A 183 3.97 9.89 19.40
C GLU A 183 3.28 9.63 18.06
N ARG A 184 2.87 8.39 17.88
CA ARG A 184 2.10 7.89 16.74
C ARG A 184 0.82 7.22 17.25
N SER A 185 -0.30 7.52 16.62
CA SER A 185 -1.60 6.91 16.96
C SER A 185 -2.30 6.43 15.71
N VAL A 186 -2.65 5.15 15.66
CA VAL A 186 -3.48 4.60 14.58
C VAL A 186 -4.92 5.06 14.79
N LEU A 187 -5.49 5.76 13.82
CA LEU A 187 -6.88 6.26 13.86
C LEU A 187 -7.83 5.26 13.22
N THR A 188 -7.49 4.76 12.04
CA THR A 188 -8.27 3.74 11.32
C THR A 188 -7.34 2.76 10.59
N ILE A 189 -7.82 1.54 10.38
CA ILE A 189 -7.15 0.50 9.59
C ILE A 189 -8.14 -0.04 8.56
N ASN A 190 -7.66 -0.25 7.33
CA ASN A 190 -8.37 -0.95 6.26
C ASN A 190 -9.72 -0.29 5.88
N GLU A 191 -9.75 1.05 5.84
CA GLU A 191 -10.93 1.83 5.47
C GLU A 191 -11.18 1.71 3.96
N THR A 192 -12.34 1.17 3.58
CA THR A 192 -12.75 0.92 2.18
C THR A 192 -14.18 1.39 1.89
N ALA A 193 -14.65 2.39 2.62
CA ALA A 193 -16.02 2.90 2.50
C ALA A 193 -16.36 3.36 1.06
N HIS A 194 -15.38 3.87 0.32
CA HIS A 194 -15.49 4.32 -1.06
C HIS A 194 -15.78 3.19 -2.06
N LEU A 195 -15.52 1.92 -1.71
CA LEU A 195 -15.82 0.77 -2.56
C LEU A 195 -17.16 0.10 -2.23
N ARG A 196 -17.86 0.57 -1.18
CA ARG A 196 -19.13 -0.05 -0.76
C ARG A 196 -20.21 0.12 -1.84
N GLY A 197 -20.81 -1.01 -2.24
CA GLY A 197 -21.88 -1.03 -3.24
C GLY A 197 -21.44 -0.88 -4.69
N THR A 198 -20.13 -0.81 -4.97
CA THR A 198 -19.59 -0.72 -6.33
C THR A 198 -19.57 -2.06 -7.07
N GLY A 199 -19.57 -3.18 -6.34
CA GLY A 199 -19.35 -4.52 -6.91
C GLY A 199 -17.89 -4.80 -7.32
N LEU A 200 -16.97 -3.87 -7.09
CA LEU A 200 -15.55 -4.05 -7.39
C LEU A 200 -14.89 -5.03 -6.40
N PRO A 201 -13.89 -5.82 -6.82
CA PRO A 201 -13.12 -6.66 -5.93
C PRO A 201 -12.36 -5.79 -4.92
N ILE A 202 -12.41 -6.11 -3.63
CA ILE A 202 -11.72 -5.30 -2.61
C ILE A 202 -10.46 -5.98 -2.04
N GLY A 203 -10.20 -7.21 -2.41
CA GLY A 203 -9.05 -8.00 -1.99
C GLY A 203 -9.43 -9.37 -1.47
N LEU A 204 -8.57 -9.95 -0.63
CA LEU A 204 -8.60 -11.35 -0.24
C LEU A 204 -9.90 -11.80 0.47
N PHE A 205 -10.53 -10.92 1.25
CA PHE A 205 -11.69 -11.23 2.09
C PHE A 205 -12.97 -10.47 1.70
N GLY A 206 -12.93 -9.73 0.62
CA GLY A 206 -14.07 -8.97 0.12
C GLY A 206 -14.71 -9.68 -1.04
N GLY A 207 -15.60 -10.58 -0.77
CA GLY A 207 -16.46 -11.20 -1.74
C GLY A 207 -17.91 -10.77 -1.55
N SER A 208 -18.49 -10.20 -2.61
CA SER A 208 -19.91 -9.94 -2.89
C SER A 208 -20.75 -9.32 -1.81
#